data_af487228c807951cdfdd80fd7664d9f2
#
_entry.id   af487228c807951cdfdd80fd7664d9f2
#
_cell.length_a   1.000
_cell.length_b   1.000
_cell.length_c   1.000
_cell.angle_alpha   90.00
_cell.angle_beta   90.00
_cell.angle_gamma   90.00
#
_symmetry.space_group_name_H-M   'P 1'
#
loop_
_entity.id
_entity.type
_entity.pdbx_description
1 polymer ?
#
loop_
_entity_poly.entity_id
_entity_poly.type
_entity_poly.pdbx_seq_one_letter_code
_entity_poly.pdbx_strand_id
1 'polypeptide(L)'
;CQRRRQISLSAFEYLFSEFSSSFPSTTDKFKDHCILACDGCHVVYATNSDIIEDYNKPRLIDYKGYNHMHLNGFVDVISKAFLDVVIQPGQQPDEREALHSMLDHFTPDDPQKYIITADRGYESYDLLFHCELKNLGYVFRVKSPSSPKSILSYYASELPDDLEEFDVTIKRFFTDKATNIMKSQSDVYRYINPSKNTPHFYELLRKNSHLYFLQFRVVKIKTAGISKTGNLFPPDSVQFRHFYRKRSGRRKPEKETGWQQQVSL
;
A
#
# COMPACT_ATOMS: atom_id res chain seq x y z
N CYS A 1 35.57 -18.45 -1.67
CA CYS A 1 34.50 -17.77 -2.45
C CYS A 1 33.83 -18.67 -3.49
N GLN A 2 34.46 -19.69 -4.05
CA GLN A 2 33.83 -20.56 -5.09
C GLN A 2 32.64 -21.36 -4.57
N ARG A 3 32.63 -21.81 -3.31
CA ARG A 3 31.51 -22.61 -2.73
C ARG A 3 30.22 -21.83 -2.56
N ARG A 4 30.23 -20.50 -2.45
CA ARG A 4 29.00 -19.68 -2.36
C ARG A 4 28.17 -19.72 -3.63
N ARG A 5 28.78 -19.93 -4.80
CA ARG A 5 28.08 -20.05 -6.09
C ARG A 5 27.32 -21.37 -6.25
N GLN A 6 27.54 -22.33 -5.35
CA GLN A 6 26.89 -23.65 -5.37
C GLN A 6 25.60 -23.69 -4.52
N ILE A 7 25.34 -22.63 -3.74
CA ILE A 7 24.13 -22.53 -2.94
C ILE A 7 23.04 -21.91 -3.83
N SER A 8 21.93 -22.62 -4.01
CA SER A 8 20.79 -22.11 -4.75
C SER A 8 20.11 -20.95 -4.01
N LEU A 9 19.49 -20.03 -4.74
CA LEU A 9 18.71 -18.94 -4.15
C LEU A 9 17.60 -19.49 -3.25
N SER A 10 16.94 -20.57 -3.68
CA SER A 10 15.88 -21.23 -2.93
C SER A 10 16.31 -21.76 -1.55
N ALA A 11 17.61 -22.04 -1.34
CA ALA A 11 18.10 -22.42 -0.03
C ALA A 11 18.08 -21.26 0.97
N PHE A 12 18.29 -20.03 0.49
CA PHE A 12 18.19 -18.83 1.32
C PHE A 12 16.73 -18.47 1.60
N GLU A 13 15.84 -18.61 0.62
CA GLU A 13 14.40 -18.43 0.78
C GLU A 13 13.82 -19.41 1.80
N TYR A 14 14.21 -20.69 1.68
CA TYR A 14 13.84 -21.72 2.65
C TYR A 14 14.34 -21.38 4.06
N LEU A 15 15.62 -21.02 4.18
CA LEU A 15 16.22 -20.66 5.47
C LEU A 15 15.51 -19.44 6.09
N PHE A 16 15.19 -18.44 5.30
CA PHE A 16 14.45 -17.26 5.75
C PHE A 16 13.04 -17.65 6.24
N SER A 17 12.34 -18.49 5.50
CA SER A 17 11.01 -18.98 5.86
C SER A 17 11.04 -19.77 7.17
N GLU A 18 11.97 -20.72 7.32
CA GLU A 18 12.16 -21.51 8.56
C GLU A 18 12.53 -20.63 9.75
N PHE A 19 13.44 -19.68 9.53
CA PHE A 19 13.83 -18.74 10.57
C PHE A 19 12.66 -17.87 11.00
N SER A 20 11.95 -17.27 10.05
CA SER A 20 10.80 -16.39 10.34
C SER A 20 9.67 -17.12 11.05
N SER A 21 9.40 -18.38 10.66
CA SER A 21 8.36 -19.20 11.29
C SER A 21 8.74 -19.68 12.70
N SER A 22 10.05 -19.72 13.02
CA SER A 22 10.55 -20.14 14.35
C SER A 22 10.37 -19.05 15.41
N PHE A 23 10.14 -17.79 15.00
CA PHE A 23 9.82 -16.73 15.94
C PHE A 23 8.31 -16.71 16.20
N PRO A 24 7.88 -16.90 17.45
CA PRO A 24 6.48 -16.73 17.78
C PRO A 24 6.05 -15.31 17.40
N SER A 25 4.94 -15.19 16.70
CA SER A 25 4.32 -13.89 16.52
C SER A 25 4.21 -13.26 17.90
N THR A 26 4.83 -12.11 18.09
CA THR A 26 4.88 -11.50 19.41
C THR A 26 3.47 -11.30 19.94
N THR A 27 3.32 -11.54 21.25
CA THR A 27 2.09 -11.26 22.00
C THR A 27 1.78 -9.77 22.03
N ASP A 28 2.76 -8.92 21.70
CA ASP A 28 2.63 -7.47 21.74
C ASP A 28 1.83 -6.98 20.52
N LYS A 29 0.68 -6.39 20.82
CA LYS A 29 -0.25 -5.87 19.82
C LYS A 29 -0.62 -4.44 20.13
N PHE A 30 -0.81 -3.65 19.09
CA PHE A 30 -1.40 -2.32 19.26
C PHE A 30 -2.94 -2.44 19.23
N LYS A 31 -3.58 -2.31 20.39
CA LYS A 31 -5.05 -2.43 20.52
C LYS A 31 -5.60 -3.67 19.81
N ASP A 32 -5.02 -4.82 20.12
CA ASP A 32 -5.34 -6.14 19.55
C ASP A 32 -5.03 -6.33 18.06
N HIS A 33 -4.31 -5.39 17.43
CA HIS A 33 -3.89 -5.51 16.03
C HIS A 33 -2.38 -5.66 15.89
N CYS A 34 -1.96 -6.46 14.93
CA CYS A 34 -0.59 -6.49 14.41
C CYS A 34 -0.46 -5.43 13.32
N ILE A 35 0.57 -4.61 13.38
CA ILE A 35 0.84 -3.57 12.38
C ILE A 35 2.00 -4.03 11.52
N LEU A 36 1.73 -4.24 10.24
CA LEU A 36 2.72 -4.67 9.26
C LEU A 36 3.08 -3.50 8.35
N ALA A 37 4.37 -3.18 8.30
CA ALA A 37 4.87 -2.13 7.43
C ALA A 37 5.58 -2.73 6.22
N CYS A 38 5.41 -2.09 5.06
CA CYS A 38 6.21 -2.33 3.89
C CYS A 38 7.06 -1.11 3.57
N ASP A 39 8.34 -1.35 3.33
CA ASP A 39 9.27 -0.31 2.88
C ASP A 39 10.38 -0.94 2.03
N GLY A 40 10.96 -0.15 1.13
CA GLY A 40 12.02 -0.57 0.24
C GLY A 40 13.33 0.17 0.48
N CYS A 41 14.45 -0.50 0.26
CA CYS A 41 15.77 0.12 0.32
C CYS A 41 16.69 -0.40 -0.77
N HIS A 42 17.65 0.45 -1.18
CA HIS A 42 18.71 0.05 -2.09
C HIS A 42 19.86 -0.58 -1.30
N VAL A 43 20.27 -1.77 -1.72
CA VAL A 43 21.43 -2.47 -1.16
C VAL A 43 22.53 -2.53 -2.20
N VAL A 44 23.62 -1.79 -1.93
CA VAL A 44 24.81 -1.80 -2.81
C VAL A 44 25.65 -3.02 -2.52
N TYR A 45 26.11 -3.68 -3.57
CA TYR A 45 26.98 -4.85 -3.46
C TYR A 45 28.17 -4.77 -4.43
N ALA A 46 29.03 -5.80 -4.43
CA ALA A 46 30.26 -5.79 -5.20
C ALA A 46 30.00 -5.56 -6.70
N THR A 47 30.69 -4.59 -7.27
CA THR A 47 30.50 -4.16 -8.66
C THR A 47 30.79 -5.29 -9.66
N ASN A 48 29.82 -5.58 -10.51
CA ASN A 48 29.91 -6.45 -11.64
C ASN A 48 29.10 -5.87 -12.81
N SER A 49 29.77 -5.35 -13.84
CA SER A 49 29.13 -4.73 -15.00
C SER A 49 28.35 -5.70 -15.88
N ASP A 50 28.57 -7.01 -15.72
CA ASP A 50 27.87 -8.04 -16.50
C ASP A 50 26.43 -8.25 -16.01
N ILE A 51 26.12 -7.81 -14.77
CA ILE A 51 24.76 -7.81 -14.23
C ILE A 51 24.10 -6.48 -14.59
N ILE A 52 23.58 -6.41 -15.81
CA ILE A 52 23.09 -5.15 -16.43
C ILE A 52 21.90 -4.56 -15.66
N GLU A 53 20.99 -5.39 -15.17
CA GLU A 53 19.78 -5.01 -14.46
C GLU A 53 20.05 -4.33 -13.10
N ASP A 54 21.22 -4.57 -12.54
CA ASP A 54 21.64 -3.99 -11.26
C ASP A 54 22.74 -2.94 -11.39
N TYR A 55 23.38 -2.86 -12.58
CA TYR A 55 24.54 -2.02 -12.78
C TYR A 55 24.19 -0.57 -13.11
N ASN A 56 24.61 0.35 -12.24
CA ASN A 56 24.55 1.78 -12.50
C ASN A 56 25.84 2.28 -13.11
N LYS A 57 25.73 2.75 -14.36
CA LYS A 57 26.85 3.40 -15.06
C LYS A 57 27.24 4.68 -14.33
N PRO A 58 28.55 5.00 -14.27
CA PRO A 58 28.98 6.27 -13.73
C PRO A 58 28.45 7.44 -14.57
N ARG A 59 28.03 8.49 -13.90
CA ARG A 59 27.58 9.73 -14.58
C ARG A 59 28.74 10.58 -15.07
N LEU A 60 29.91 10.45 -14.47
CA LEU A 60 31.15 11.16 -14.81
C LEU A 60 32.24 10.13 -15.11
N ILE A 61 33.16 10.49 -16.01
CA ILE A 61 34.22 9.59 -16.54
C ILE A 61 35.13 9.05 -15.43
N ASP A 62 35.39 9.84 -14.38
CA ASP A 62 36.30 9.47 -13.29
C ASP A 62 35.65 8.65 -12.16
N TYR A 63 34.36 8.34 -12.27
CA TYR A 63 33.66 7.58 -11.25
C TYR A 63 33.46 6.13 -11.70
N LYS A 64 33.61 5.21 -10.76
CA LYS A 64 33.27 3.80 -10.98
C LYS A 64 31.77 3.60 -10.88
N GLY A 65 31.22 2.77 -11.75
CA GLY A 65 29.84 2.28 -11.60
C GLY A 65 29.69 1.39 -10.35
N TYR A 66 28.48 1.11 -9.97
CA TYR A 66 28.15 0.22 -8.85
C TYR A 66 26.91 -0.60 -9.14
N ASN A 67 26.83 -1.76 -8.51
CA ASN A 67 25.63 -2.58 -8.53
C ASN A 67 24.82 -2.35 -7.27
N HIS A 68 23.51 -2.31 -7.42
CA HIS A 68 22.59 -2.35 -6.31
C HIS A 68 21.36 -3.19 -6.65
N MET A 69 20.76 -3.77 -5.65
CA MET A 69 19.46 -4.39 -5.71
C MET A 69 18.48 -3.55 -4.88
N HIS A 70 17.20 -3.73 -5.14
CA HIS A 70 16.14 -3.13 -4.32
C HIS A 70 15.52 -4.23 -3.46
N LEU A 71 15.63 -4.06 -2.14
CA LEU A 71 15.09 -4.97 -1.16
C LEU A 71 13.83 -4.36 -0.56
N ASN A 72 12.70 -5.05 -0.70
CA ASN A 72 11.44 -4.68 -0.08
C ASN A 72 11.18 -5.61 1.10
N GLY A 73 10.92 -5.05 2.26
CA GLY A 73 10.67 -5.82 3.49
C GLY A 73 9.24 -5.67 3.97
N PHE A 74 8.65 -6.76 4.42
CA PHE A 74 7.35 -6.80 5.07
C PHE A 74 7.57 -7.12 6.54
N VAL A 75 7.37 -6.15 7.42
CA VAL A 75 7.88 -6.15 8.80
C VAL A 75 6.75 -5.93 9.79
N ASP A 76 6.68 -6.74 10.83
CA ASP A 76 5.89 -6.41 12.01
C ASP A 76 6.58 -5.26 12.76
N VAL A 77 5.88 -4.13 12.86
CA VAL A 77 6.42 -2.89 13.44
C VAL A 77 6.74 -3.02 14.93
N ILE A 78 6.02 -3.89 15.64
CA ILE A 78 6.17 -4.06 17.08
C ILE A 78 7.28 -5.02 17.40
N SER A 79 7.24 -6.23 16.82
CA SER A 79 8.26 -7.25 17.04
C SER A 79 9.56 -7.00 16.31
N LYS A 80 9.53 -6.14 15.27
CA LYS A 80 10.66 -5.91 14.36
C LYS A 80 11.03 -7.16 13.52
N ALA A 81 10.16 -8.15 13.48
CA ALA A 81 10.36 -9.35 12.69
C ALA A 81 10.01 -9.13 11.22
N PHE A 82 10.86 -9.59 10.32
CA PHE A 82 10.54 -9.67 8.91
C PHE A 82 9.64 -10.89 8.67
N LEU A 83 8.51 -10.67 8.01
CA LEU A 83 7.57 -11.72 7.62
C LEU A 83 7.81 -12.19 6.21
N ASP A 84 8.19 -11.25 5.32
CA ASP A 84 8.52 -11.54 3.93
C ASP A 84 9.51 -10.52 3.40
N VAL A 85 10.25 -10.90 2.35
CA VAL A 85 11.24 -10.06 1.68
C VAL A 85 11.17 -10.33 0.17
N VAL A 86 11.03 -9.26 -0.62
CA VAL A 86 11.10 -9.34 -2.07
C VAL A 86 12.32 -8.55 -2.57
N ILE A 87 13.19 -9.22 -3.31
CA ILE A 87 14.37 -8.62 -3.93
C ILE A 87 14.07 -8.37 -5.39
N GLN A 88 14.30 -7.14 -5.85
CA GLN A 88 14.11 -6.73 -7.23
C GLN A 88 15.41 -6.17 -7.82
N PRO A 89 15.57 -6.21 -9.16
CA PRO A 89 16.67 -5.53 -9.84
C PRO A 89 16.71 -4.05 -9.50
N GLY A 90 17.92 -3.52 -9.32
CA GLY A 90 18.11 -2.13 -8.89
C GLY A 90 17.68 -1.07 -9.90
N GLN A 91 17.73 -1.40 -11.22
CA GLN A 91 17.43 -0.44 -12.27
C GLN A 91 15.95 -0.08 -12.41
N GLN A 92 15.06 -1.02 -12.11
CA GLN A 92 13.61 -0.84 -12.31
C GLN A 92 12.80 -1.47 -11.14
N PRO A 93 13.00 -0.99 -9.92
CA PRO A 93 12.23 -1.50 -8.79
C PRO A 93 10.77 -1.05 -8.88
N ASP A 94 9.85 -1.94 -8.56
CA ASP A 94 8.44 -1.63 -8.37
C ASP A 94 8.00 -2.07 -6.96
N GLU A 95 8.03 -1.11 -6.03
CA GLU A 95 7.67 -1.33 -4.63
C GLU A 95 6.21 -1.77 -4.47
N ARG A 96 5.31 -1.32 -5.35
CA ARG A 96 3.90 -1.71 -5.30
C ARG A 96 3.71 -3.17 -5.69
N GLU A 97 4.39 -3.60 -6.75
CA GLU A 97 4.39 -5.00 -7.16
C GLU A 97 5.00 -5.90 -6.07
N ALA A 98 6.08 -5.45 -5.42
CA ALA A 98 6.66 -6.16 -4.29
C ALA A 98 5.65 -6.32 -3.14
N LEU A 99 4.91 -5.25 -2.79
CA LEU A 99 3.88 -5.36 -1.75
C LEU A 99 2.72 -6.26 -2.17
N HIS A 100 2.30 -6.23 -3.45
CA HIS A 100 1.29 -7.17 -3.97
C HIS A 100 1.74 -8.62 -3.80
N SER A 101 2.99 -8.93 -4.18
CA SER A 101 3.57 -10.26 -4.02
C SER A 101 3.60 -10.70 -2.55
N MET A 102 4.06 -9.85 -1.64
CA MET A 102 4.08 -10.16 -0.21
C MET A 102 2.68 -10.33 0.37
N LEU A 103 1.71 -9.54 -0.08
CA LEU A 103 0.31 -9.72 0.32
C LEU A 103 -0.27 -11.05 -0.20
N ASP A 104 0.13 -11.51 -1.38
CA ASP A 104 -0.31 -12.80 -1.92
C ASP A 104 0.16 -13.96 -1.07
N HIS A 105 1.41 -13.92 -0.62
CA HIS A 105 1.99 -14.93 0.28
C HIS A 105 1.39 -14.86 1.69
N PHE A 106 0.88 -13.70 2.10
CA PHE A 106 0.39 -13.48 3.45
C PHE A 106 -1.03 -14.04 3.64
N THR A 107 -1.14 -15.14 4.36
CA THR A 107 -2.40 -15.89 4.60
C THR A 107 -2.65 -16.12 6.09
N PRO A 108 -2.90 -15.08 6.88
CA PRO A 108 -3.13 -15.23 8.32
C PRO A 108 -4.50 -15.86 8.63
N ASP A 109 -4.60 -16.60 9.75
CA ASP A 109 -5.84 -17.22 10.21
C ASP A 109 -6.95 -16.20 10.46
N ASP A 110 -6.61 -15.04 11.03
CA ASP A 110 -7.54 -13.94 11.26
C ASP A 110 -7.03 -12.65 10.61
N PRO A 111 -7.29 -12.46 9.30
CA PRO A 111 -6.80 -11.29 8.57
C PRO A 111 -7.21 -9.97 9.20
N GLN A 112 -8.30 -10.00 9.93
CA GLN A 112 -8.86 -8.83 10.55
C GLN A 112 -8.00 -8.25 11.68
N LYS A 113 -7.10 -9.02 12.25
CA LYS A 113 -6.17 -8.54 13.27
C LYS A 113 -4.95 -7.83 12.70
N TYR A 114 -4.85 -7.71 11.37
CA TYR A 114 -3.68 -7.11 10.73
C TYR A 114 -4.01 -5.79 10.06
N ILE A 115 -3.12 -4.82 10.23
CA ILE A 115 -3.18 -3.50 9.60
C ILE A 115 -1.92 -3.33 8.78
N ILE A 116 -2.09 -3.18 7.47
CA ILE A 116 -0.99 -2.91 6.54
C ILE A 116 -0.72 -1.42 6.52
N THR A 117 0.54 -1.04 6.66
CA THR A 117 0.95 0.36 6.53
C THR A 117 2.08 0.51 5.53
N ALA A 118 2.02 1.56 4.73
CA ALA A 118 3.04 1.89 3.76
C ALA A 118 3.09 3.41 3.51
N ASP A 119 4.20 3.85 2.93
CA ASP A 119 4.42 5.24 2.63
C ASP A 119 3.65 5.71 1.38
N ARG A 120 3.81 6.99 1.00
CA ARG A 120 3.14 7.59 -0.16
C ARG A 120 3.61 7.05 -1.53
N GLY A 121 4.70 6.29 -1.60
CA GLY A 121 5.17 5.61 -2.80
C GLY A 121 4.22 4.49 -3.20
N TYR A 122 3.60 3.87 -2.22
CA TYR A 122 2.65 2.77 -2.39
C TYR A 122 1.21 3.23 -2.69
N GLU A 123 0.95 4.52 -2.77
CA GLU A 123 -0.38 5.09 -3.03
C GLU A 123 -0.97 4.54 -4.33
N SER A 124 -1.95 3.62 -4.20
CA SER A 124 -2.60 2.94 -5.31
C SER A 124 -3.99 2.44 -4.91
N TYR A 125 -4.99 2.63 -5.79
CA TYR A 125 -6.29 1.98 -5.58
C TYR A 125 -6.18 0.46 -5.58
N ASP A 126 -5.33 -0.11 -6.44
CA ASP A 126 -5.21 -1.56 -6.55
C ASP A 126 -4.70 -2.19 -5.24
N LEU A 127 -3.74 -1.54 -4.56
CA LEU A 127 -3.30 -1.98 -3.24
C LEU A 127 -4.39 -1.88 -2.17
N LEU A 128 -5.21 -0.81 -2.21
CA LEU A 128 -6.37 -0.72 -1.31
C LEU A 128 -7.33 -1.89 -1.55
N PHE A 129 -7.64 -2.18 -2.81
CA PHE A 129 -8.54 -3.27 -3.17
C PHE A 129 -7.93 -4.64 -2.92
N HIS A 130 -6.61 -4.80 -3.02
CA HIS A 130 -5.95 -6.04 -2.60
C HIS A 130 -6.13 -6.29 -1.09
N CYS A 131 -5.94 -5.25 -0.27
CA CYS A 131 -6.24 -5.35 1.17
C CYS A 131 -7.72 -5.68 1.45
N GLU A 132 -8.65 -5.09 0.67
CA GLU A 132 -10.08 -5.39 0.76
C GLU A 132 -10.38 -6.86 0.41
N LEU A 133 -9.80 -7.38 -0.68
CA LEU A 133 -9.94 -8.78 -1.09
C LEU A 133 -9.47 -9.75 -0.01
N LYS A 134 -8.38 -9.41 0.64
CA LYS A 134 -7.79 -10.20 1.74
C LYS A 134 -8.41 -9.91 3.11
N ASN A 135 -9.38 -9.00 3.18
CA ASN A 135 -10.04 -8.60 4.42
C ASN A 135 -9.08 -8.06 5.49
N LEU A 136 -8.00 -7.39 5.06
CA LEU A 136 -7.00 -6.75 5.89
C LEU A 136 -7.38 -5.30 6.21
N GLY A 137 -7.00 -4.81 7.39
CA GLY A 137 -6.99 -3.38 7.67
C GLY A 137 -5.82 -2.70 6.94
N TYR A 138 -5.94 -1.38 6.66
CA TYR A 138 -4.84 -0.64 6.05
C TYR A 138 -4.80 0.81 6.49
N VAL A 139 -3.59 1.36 6.54
CA VAL A 139 -3.30 2.77 6.80
C VAL A 139 -2.18 3.19 5.86
N PHE A 140 -2.51 3.84 4.77
CA PHE A 140 -1.53 4.31 3.80
C PHE A 140 -1.33 5.81 3.90
N ARG A 141 -0.07 6.21 3.87
CA ARG A 141 0.27 7.61 3.66
C ARG A 141 0.02 7.97 2.21
N VAL A 142 -0.65 9.09 1.96
CA VAL A 142 -1.01 9.53 0.60
C VAL A 142 -0.57 10.96 0.35
N LYS A 143 -0.46 11.32 -0.93
CA LYS A 143 -0.13 12.69 -1.36
C LYS A 143 -1.27 13.65 -1.08
N SER A 144 -0.97 14.94 -1.09
CA SER A 144 -1.96 15.99 -0.98
C SER A 144 -3.08 15.83 -2.01
N PRO A 145 -4.36 16.12 -1.68
CA PRO A 145 -5.44 16.22 -2.65
C PRO A 145 -5.15 17.17 -3.80
N SER A 146 -4.38 18.24 -3.55
CA SER A 146 -3.92 19.18 -4.56
C SER A 146 -2.91 18.62 -5.57
N SER A 147 -2.29 17.47 -5.25
CA SER A 147 -1.38 16.78 -6.18
C SER A 147 -2.16 16.01 -7.24
N PRO A 148 -1.97 16.26 -8.54
CA PRO A 148 -2.67 15.52 -9.60
C PRO A 148 -2.32 14.01 -9.64
N LYS A 149 -1.24 13.61 -9.00
CA LYS A 149 -0.82 12.20 -8.88
C LYS A 149 -1.35 11.52 -7.61
N SER A 150 -2.16 12.21 -6.81
CA SER A 150 -2.78 11.62 -5.62
C SER A 150 -4.10 10.93 -5.97
N ILE A 151 -4.34 9.78 -5.35
CA ILE A 151 -5.67 9.14 -5.39
C ILE A 151 -6.74 10.01 -4.70
N LEU A 152 -6.31 10.95 -3.83
CA LEU A 152 -7.20 11.92 -3.18
C LEU A 152 -7.58 13.09 -4.08
N SER A 153 -6.89 13.32 -5.21
CA SER A 153 -7.20 14.46 -6.09
C SER A 153 -8.64 14.46 -6.59
N TYR A 154 -9.23 13.26 -6.73
CA TYR A 154 -10.62 13.11 -7.11
C TYR A 154 -11.61 13.63 -6.04
N TYR A 155 -11.20 13.66 -4.79
CA TYR A 155 -12.02 14.10 -3.64
C TYR A 155 -11.61 15.48 -3.12
N ALA A 156 -10.82 16.23 -3.87
CA ALA A 156 -10.26 17.50 -3.42
C ALA A 156 -11.33 18.52 -2.97
N SER A 157 -12.47 18.52 -3.62
CA SER A 157 -13.61 19.38 -3.24
C SER A 157 -14.34 18.98 -1.97
N GLU A 158 -14.11 17.74 -1.49
CA GLU A 158 -14.75 17.18 -0.29
C GLU A 158 -13.80 17.19 0.93
N LEU A 159 -12.52 17.46 0.70
CA LEU A 159 -11.49 17.45 1.72
C LEU A 159 -11.08 18.88 2.06
N PRO A 160 -11.19 19.30 3.34
CA PRO A 160 -10.79 20.65 3.78
C PRO A 160 -9.26 20.73 3.87
N ASP A 161 -8.61 20.78 2.69
CA ASP A 161 -7.14 20.71 2.57
C ASP A 161 -6.43 21.95 3.11
N ASP A 162 -7.14 23.06 3.28
CA ASP A 162 -6.70 24.30 3.92
C ASP A 162 -6.55 24.16 5.44
N LEU A 163 -7.25 23.22 6.08
CA LEU A 163 -7.12 22.98 7.51
C LEU A 163 -5.82 22.25 7.83
N GLU A 164 -5.19 22.58 8.97
CA GLU A 164 -4.01 21.87 9.49
C GLU A 164 -4.31 20.42 9.83
N GLU A 165 -5.49 20.16 10.37
CA GLU A 165 -5.96 18.83 10.75
C GLU A 165 -7.40 18.62 10.29
N PHE A 166 -7.71 17.42 9.84
CA PHE A 166 -9.08 17.01 9.55
C PHE A 166 -9.23 15.49 9.62
N ASP A 167 -10.49 15.07 9.72
CA ASP A 167 -10.89 13.67 9.73
C ASP A 167 -12.22 13.55 8.97
N VAL A 168 -12.15 13.06 7.75
CA VAL A 168 -13.29 12.99 6.84
C VAL A 168 -13.50 11.54 6.41
N THR A 169 -14.75 11.11 6.39
CA THR A 169 -15.14 9.80 5.87
C THR A 169 -15.72 9.95 4.47
N ILE A 170 -15.08 9.33 3.51
CA ILE A 170 -15.53 9.25 2.12
C ILE A 170 -16.29 7.94 1.90
N LYS A 171 -17.43 8.03 1.20
CA LYS A 171 -18.25 6.88 0.84
C LYS A 171 -18.45 6.88 -0.66
N ARG A 172 -18.12 5.79 -1.36
CA ARG A 172 -18.23 5.70 -2.83
C ARG A 172 -18.58 4.29 -3.27
N PHE A 173 -19.35 4.24 -4.33
CA PHE A 173 -19.51 3.04 -5.13
C PHE A 173 -18.46 3.04 -6.25
N PHE A 174 -17.54 2.11 -6.19
CA PHE A 174 -16.52 1.90 -7.21
C PHE A 174 -17.06 1.00 -8.30
N THR A 175 -16.77 1.34 -9.56
CA THR A 175 -17.26 0.60 -10.73
C THR A 175 -16.28 0.67 -11.90
N ASP A 176 -16.29 -0.35 -12.73
CA ASP A 176 -15.63 -0.38 -14.04
C ASP A 176 -16.59 -0.04 -15.20
N LYS A 177 -17.87 0.25 -14.91
CA LYS A 177 -18.89 0.60 -15.90
C LYS A 177 -19.14 2.09 -15.93
N ALA A 178 -18.86 2.72 -17.07
CA ALA A 178 -19.00 4.17 -17.27
C ALA A 178 -20.35 4.50 -17.91
N THR A 179 -21.45 4.46 -17.15
CA THR A 179 -22.74 4.96 -17.62
C THR A 179 -22.83 6.49 -17.49
N ASN A 180 -23.69 7.15 -18.27
CA ASN A 180 -23.87 8.58 -18.17
C ASN A 180 -24.37 9.02 -16.79
N ILE A 181 -25.24 8.20 -16.17
CA ILE A 181 -25.75 8.41 -14.81
C ILE A 181 -24.61 8.39 -13.80
N MET A 182 -23.76 7.37 -13.84
CA MET A 182 -22.61 7.25 -12.91
C MET A 182 -21.59 8.38 -13.10
N LYS A 183 -21.43 8.87 -14.32
CA LYS A 183 -20.54 10.01 -14.60
C LYS A 183 -21.09 11.34 -14.06
N SER A 184 -22.39 11.54 -14.08
CA SER A 184 -23.02 12.76 -13.57
C SER A 184 -23.10 12.81 -12.05
N GLN A 185 -22.99 11.66 -11.37
CA GLN A 185 -23.06 11.52 -9.90
C GLN A 185 -21.69 11.14 -9.32
N SER A 186 -20.70 11.99 -9.55
CA SER A 186 -19.32 11.73 -9.09
C SER A 186 -19.16 11.74 -7.56
N ASP A 187 -20.10 12.33 -6.86
CA ASP A 187 -20.22 12.31 -5.40
C ASP A 187 -20.68 10.95 -4.84
N VAL A 188 -21.31 10.13 -5.66
CA VAL A 188 -21.79 8.78 -5.32
C VAL A 188 -20.91 7.69 -5.93
N TYR A 189 -20.55 7.87 -7.20
CA TYR A 189 -19.84 6.84 -7.98
C TYR A 189 -18.41 7.25 -8.31
N ARG A 190 -17.52 6.30 -8.23
CA ARG A 190 -16.14 6.40 -8.70
C ARG A 190 -15.88 5.39 -9.79
N TYR A 191 -15.78 5.86 -11.02
CA TYR A 191 -15.33 5.05 -12.14
C TYR A 191 -13.80 4.92 -12.11
N ILE A 192 -13.30 3.70 -12.22
CA ILE A 192 -11.88 3.42 -12.44
C ILE A 192 -11.75 2.62 -13.74
N ASN A 193 -10.96 3.17 -14.66
CA ASN A 193 -10.70 2.49 -15.92
C ASN A 193 -9.87 1.24 -15.66
N PRO A 194 -10.34 0.11 -16.11
CA PRO A 194 -9.61 -1.13 -15.97
C PRO A 194 -8.29 -1.10 -16.76
N SER A 195 -7.23 -1.54 -16.12
CA SER A 195 -5.90 -1.58 -16.72
C SER A 195 -5.12 -2.80 -16.23
N LYS A 196 -3.98 -3.07 -16.86
CA LYS A 196 -3.03 -4.09 -16.38
C LYS A 196 -2.56 -3.83 -14.95
N ASN A 197 -2.63 -2.58 -14.50
CA ASN A 197 -2.15 -2.13 -13.21
C ASN A 197 -3.24 -2.14 -12.13
N THR A 198 -4.39 -2.75 -12.41
CA THR A 198 -5.52 -2.82 -11.46
C THR A 198 -6.18 -4.20 -11.43
N PRO A 199 -5.43 -5.31 -11.34
CA PRO A 199 -5.97 -6.66 -11.38
C PRO A 199 -6.86 -6.99 -10.17
N HIS A 200 -6.45 -6.56 -8.96
CA HIS A 200 -7.18 -6.82 -7.71
C HIS A 200 -8.49 -6.03 -7.64
N PHE A 201 -8.49 -4.81 -8.14
CA PHE A 201 -9.71 -4.03 -8.30
C PHE A 201 -10.74 -4.75 -9.18
N TYR A 202 -10.31 -5.30 -10.31
CA TYR A 202 -11.18 -6.08 -11.18
C TYR A 202 -11.72 -7.34 -10.53
N GLU A 203 -10.87 -8.06 -9.83
CA GLU A 203 -11.28 -9.26 -9.13
C GLU A 203 -12.36 -8.94 -8.10
N LEU A 204 -12.17 -7.86 -7.33
CA LEU A 204 -13.15 -7.42 -6.35
C LEU A 204 -14.46 -7.01 -7.00
N LEU A 205 -14.42 -6.26 -8.11
CA LEU A 205 -15.63 -5.86 -8.83
C LEU A 205 -16.38 -7.06 -9.43
N ARG A 206 -15.67 -8.02 -10.03
CA ARG A 206 -16.31 -9.24 -10.55
C ARG A 206 -17.02 -10.02 -9.45
N LYS A 207 -16.41 -10.12 -8.26
CA LYS A 207 -17.03 -10.76 -7.08
C LYS A 207 -18.26 -10.01 -6.56
N ASN A 208 -18.42 -8.72 -6.90
CA ASN A 208 -19.48 -7.83 -6.41
C ASN A 208 -20.36 -7.25 -7.55
N SER A 209 -20.58 -7.99 -8.63
CA SER A 209 -21.46 -7.58 -9.75
C SER A 209 -21.06 -6.23 -10.39
N HIS A 210 -19.78 -5.95 -10.47
CA HIS A 210 -19.17 -4.73 -11.03
C HIS A 210 -19.47 -3.43 -10.25
N LEU A 211 -19.94 -3.55 -9.02
CA LEU A 211 -20.19 -2.42 -8.14
C LEU A 211 -19.71 -2.75 -6.73
N TYR A 212 -18.77 -1.98 -6.18
CA TYR A 212 -18.25 -2.21 -4.85
C TYR A 212 -18.35 -0.95 -3.99
N PHE A 213 -19.06 -1.05 -2.87
CA PHE A 213 -19.16 0.04 -1.91
C PHE A 213 -17.96 0.05 -0.99
N LEU A 214 -17.20 1.15 -1.00
CA LEU A 214 -16.09 1.38 -0.11
C LEU A 214 -16.33 2.63 0.73
N GLN A 215 -16.18 2.47 2.04
CA GLN A 215 -16.11 3.55 2.99
C GLN A 215 -14.70 3.61 3.56
N PHE A 216 -14.02 4.72 3.35
CA PHE A 216 -12.68 4.94 3.89
C PHE A 216 -12.57 6.30 4.57
N ARG A 217 -11.66 6.39 5.49
CA ARG A 217 -11.42 7.57 6.31
C ARG A 217 -10.14 8.24 5.86
N VAL A 218 -10.17 9.54 5.64
CA VAL A 218 -9.01 10.37 5.32
C VAL A 218 -8.71 11.25 6.50
N VAL A 219 -7.52 11.11 7.07
CA VAL A 219 -7.10 11.85 8.25
C VAL A 219 -5.85 12.66 7.91
N LYS A 220 -5.89 13.94 8.17
CA LYS A 220 -4.73 14.84 8.17
C LYS A 220 -4.39 15.18 9.61
N ILE A 221 -3.17 14.90 10.00
CA ILE A 221 -2.66 15.19 11.33
C ILE A 221 -1.48 16.14 11.23
N LYS A 222 -1.42 17.08 12.15
CA LYS A 222 -0.25 17.93 12.33
C LYS A 222 0.87 17.09 12.95
N THR A 223 2.00 17.02 12.29
CA THR A 223 3.18 16.35 12.85
C THR A 223 4.22 17.38 13.20
N ALA A 224 4.71 17.34 14.44
CA ALA A 224 5.91 18.02 14.81
C ALA A 224 7.11 17.25 14.22
N GLY A 225 7.59 17.68 13.07
CA GLY A 225 8.78 17.10 12.46
C GLY A 225 10.04 17.77 13.00
N ILE A 226 10.99 16.99 13.49
CA ILE A 226 12.34 17.47 13.80
C ILE A 226 13.22 17.11 12.60
N SER A 227 13.87 18.13 12.00
CA SER A 227 14.85 17.87 10.94
C SER A 227 16.07 17.13 11.50
N LYS A 228 16.83 16.47 10.62
CA LYS A 228 18.13 15.85 11.00
C LYS A 228 19.12 16.85 11.59
N THR A 229 18.89 18.14 11.39
CA THR A 229 19.68 19.27 11.97
C THR A 229 19.08 19.82 13.26
N GLY A 230 18.02 19.18 13.81
CA GLY A 230 17.39 19.63 15.06
C GLY A 230 16.39 20.78 14.89
N ASN A 231 16.21 21.31 13.68
CA ASN A 231 15.23 22.35 13.42
C ASN A 231 13.84 21.74 13.23
N LEU A 232 12.80 22.38 13.75
CA LEU A 232 11.41 22.03 13.46
C LEU A 232 11.16 22.25 11.96
N PHE A 233 10.62 21.23 11.29
CA PHE A 233 10.13 21.44 9.94
C PHE A 233 8.98 22.46 9.96
N PRO A 234 8.92 23.36 8.96
CA PRO A 234 7.73 24.19 8.81
C PRO A 234 6.48 23.29 8.75
N PRO A 235 5.35 23.74 9.32
CA PRO A 235 4.12 22.93 9.42
C PRO A 235 3.64 22.37 8.07
N ASP A 236 4.02 22.97 6.96
CA ASP A 236 3.61 22.59 5.61
C ASP A 236 4.39 21.42 4.99
N SER A 237 5.48 20.97 5.61
CA SER A 237 6.42 20.03 4.99
C SER A 237 6.10 18.56 5.23
N VAL A 238 5.27 18.21 6.21
CA VAL A 238 4.93 16.82 6.52
C VAL A 238 3.45 16.65 6.79
N GLN A 239 2.69 16.47 5.75
CA GLN A 239 1.27 16.17 5.85
C GLN A 239 1.08 14.65 5.76
N PHE A 240 0.79 14.00 6.87
CA PHE A 240 0.37 12.62 6.88
C PHE A 240 -1.12 12.54 6.62
N ARG A 241 -1.50 11.74 5.63
CA ARG A 241 -2.89 11.43 5.31
C ARG A 241 -3.01 9.94 5.25
N HIS A 242 -3.96 9.40 5.98
CA HIS A 242 -4.15 7.99 6.14
C HIS A 242 -5.50 7.58 5.57
N PHE A 243 -5.53 6.52 4.79
CA PHE A 243 -6.74 5.78 4.52
C PHE A 243 -6.90 4.74 5.62
N TYR A 244 -8.02 4.81 6.31
CA TYR A 244 -8.36 3.85 7.34
C TYR A 244 -9.78 3.36 7.13
N ARG A 245 -9.96 2.06 7.04
CA ARG A 245 -11.28 1.44 7.07
C ARG A 245 -11.72 1.29 8.51
N LYS A 246 -12.76 2.03 8.93
CA LYS A 246 -13.49 1.67 10.15
C LYS A 246 -14.37 0.48 9.80
N ARG A 247 -14.13 -0.67 10.42
CA ARG A 247 -15.03 -1.81 10.28
C ARG A 247 -16.40 -1.45 10.82
N SER A 248 -17.36 -1.43 9.94
CA SER A 248 -18.71 -1.78 10.31
C SER A 248 -18.68 -3.30 10.55
N GLY A 249 -18.88 -3.74 11.80
CA GLY A 249 -19.23 -5.14 12.02
C GLY A 249 -20.34 -5.50 11.03
N ARG A 250 -20.36 -6.76 10.56
CA ARG A 250 -21.42 -7.27 9.69
C ARG A 250 -22.78 -6.91 10.30
N ARG A 251 -23.29 -5.72 10.03
CA ARG A 251 -24.73 -5.52 10.03
C ARG A 251 -25.18 -6.17 8.72
N LYS A 252 -25.97 -7.23 8.82
CA LYS A 252 -26.88 -7.59 7.73
C LYS A 252 -27.50 -6.27 7.28
N PRO A 253 -27.67 -6.04 5.96
CA PRO A 253 -28.37 -4.86 5.49
C PRO A 253 -29.76 -4.90 6.18
N GLU A 254 -29.93 -4.12 7.21
CA GLU A 254 -31.26 -3.66 7.56
C GLU A 254 -31.73 -2.95 6.31
N LYS A 255 -32.89 -3.39 5.84
CA LYS A 255 -33.57 -2.83 4.68
C LYS A 255 -33.73 -1.33 4.93
N GLU A 256 -32.74 -0.53 4.52
CA GLU A 256 -32.97 0.88 4.25
C GLU A 256 -33.80 0.95 2.97
N THR A 257 -35.12 0.89 3.18
CA THR A 257 -36.18 0.87 2.17
C THR A 257 -36.31 2.19 1.38
N GLY A 258 -35.20 2.88 1.13
CA GLY A 258 -35.20 4.13 0.35
C GLY A 258 -34.26 4.14 -0.86
N TRP A 259 -33.19 3.34 -0.86
CA TRP A 259 -32.17 3.44 -1.88
C TRP A 259 -32.16 2.31 -2.91
N GLN A 260 -32.85 1.19 -2.63
CA GLN A 260 -32.95 0.06 -3.58
C GLN A 260 -33.95 0.28 -4.72
N GLN A 261 -34.84 1.27 -4.65
CA GLN A 261 -35.82 1.53 -5.72
C GLN A 261 -35.27 2.35 -6.89
N GLN A 262 -34.09 2.96 -6.78
CA GLN A 262 -33.51 3.74 -7.88
C GLN A 262 -32.50 2.98 -8.75
N VAL A 263 -32.17 1.74 -8.43
CA VAL A 263 -31.19 0.95 -9.20
C VAL A 263 -31.87 -0.12 -10.08
N SER A 264 -33.19 -0.18 -10.10
CA SER A 264 -34.00 -1.15 -10.90
C SER A 264 -34.66 -0.49 -12.10
N LEU A 265 -33.94 0.30 -12.89
CA LEU A 265 -34.35 0.72 -14.24
C LEU A 265 -33.13 0.75 -15.17
#